data_91d371fa13949401b6edc1b49aeeb41a
#
_entry.id   91d371fa13949401b6edc1b49aeeb41a
#
_cell.length_a   1.000
_cell.length_b   1.000
_cell.length_c   1.000
_cell.angle_alpha   90.00
_cell.angle_beta   90.00
_cell.angle_gamma   90.00
#
_symmetry.space_group_name_H-M   'P 1'
#
loop_
_entity.id
_entity.type
_entity.pdbx_description
1 polymer ?
#
loop_
_entity_poly.entity_id
_entity_poly.type
_entity_poly.pdbx_seq_one_letter_code
_entity_poly.pdbx_strand_id
1 'polypeptide(L)'
;MAANSPFDCVLLDLDDTLYPGNTGIGPALKRNIDEFLQAKLGVSAEKAAAMRVELFRSHGSSLAGLIALGYDVHPDEYHSYVHGRLPYDRIDADLQLARMLQSIPQRKVLFTNSDRAHMKRALERLGVDEAVFDDVVCFETMNPHLFGEAREEERAAGGDPPVVVLKPSVDAIVAGLRVAGTNPRRTLFLDDSERNIAAGKALGLRTALVGKRVRSKEADYALESIGALRRVIPEIWGVAGGESERSDHSMDKMPMRSDLDSIIQPTSIQA
;
A
#
# COMPACT_ATOMS: atom_id res chain seq x y z
N MET A 1 -24.29 -0.50 7.78
CA MET A 1 -23.40 0.67 7.66
C MET A 1 -23.63 1.59 8.84
N ALA A 2 -22.56 2.14 9.45
CA ALA A 2 -22.74 3.15 10.51
C ALA A 2 -23.38 4.40 9.87
N ALA A 3 -24.55 4.82 10.38
CA ALA A 3 -25.41 5.83 9.75
C ALA A 3 -24.76 7.20 9.52
N ASN A 4 -23.61 7.50 10.15
CA ASN A 4 -22.91 8.79 10.09
C ASN A 4 -21.44 8.68 9.67
N SER A 5 -20.97 7.53 9.15
CA SER A 5 -19.58 7.41 8.72
C SER A 5 -19.35 8.13 7.39
N PRO A 6 -18.23 8.86 7.22
CA PRO A 6 -17.84 9.43 5.94
C PRO A 6 -17.34 8.39 4.94
N PHE A 7 -17.18 7.13 5.37
CA PHE A 7 -16.64 6.04 4.58
C PHE A 7 -17.69 4.98 4.25
N ASP A 8 -17.65 4.48 3.01
CA ASP A 8 -18.43 3.34 2.55
C ASP A 8 -17.56 2.07 2.43
N CYS A 9 -16.27 2.25 2.19
CA CYS A 9 -15.31 1.16 2.04
C CYS A 9 -13.97 1.50 2.70
N VAL A 10 -13.28 0.46 3.18
CA VAL A 10 -11.92 0.52 3.68
C VAL A 10 -11.06 -0.44 2.85
N LEU A 11 -10.06 0.11 2.14
CA LEU A 11 -8.99 -0.65 1.49
C LEU A 11 -7.85 -0.82 2.48
N LEU A 12 -7.41 -2.05 2.68
CA LEU A 12 -6.37 -2.38 3.66
C LEU A 12 -5.22 -3.09 2.95
N ASP A 13 -4.04 -2.52 3.02
CA ASP A 13 -2.84 -3.25 2.67
C ASP A 13 -2.53 -4.32 3.73
N LEU A 14 -1.66 -5.28 3.38
CA LEU A 14 -1.32 -6.44 4.23
C LEU A 14 0.04 -6.25 4.92
N ASP A 15 1.10 -6.23 4.10
CA ASP A 15 2.48 -6.32 4.56
C ASP A 15 2.92 -5.01 5.23
N ASP A 16 3.51 -5.10 6.44
CA ASP A 16 3.90 -3.95 7.25
C ASP A 16 2.73 -3.01 7.63
N THR A 17 1.49 -3.38 7.28
CA THR A 17 0.24 -2.67 7.59
C THR A 17 -0.61 -3.43 8.61
N LEU A 18 -1.05 -4.67 8.30
CA LEU A 18 -1.82 -5.49 9.27
C LEU A 18 -0.93 -6.13 10.33
N TYR A 19 0.33 -6.31 10.05
CA TYR A 19 1.36 -6.71 11.00
C TYR A 19 2.58 -5.79 10.89
N PRO A 20 3.38 -5.64 11.96
CA PRO A 20 4.47 -4.67 11.97
C PRO A 20 5.66 -5.11 11.13
N GLY A 21 6.35 -4.17 10.47
CA GLY A 21 7.52 -4.41 9.61
C GLY A 21 8.78 -4.95 10.30
N ASN A 22 8.75 -5.12 11.64
CA ASN A 22 9.88 -5.66 12.41
C ASN A 22 9.80 -7.19 12.64
N THR A 23 8.86 -7.89 12.00
CA THR A 23 8.73 -9.35 12.07
C THR A 23 9.91 -10.12 11.47
N GLY A 24 10.70 -9.46 10.62
CA GLY A 24 11.79 -10.11 9.86
C GLY A 24 11.36 -10.66 8.50
N ILE A 25 10.07 -10.54 8.14
CA ILE A 25 9.56 -10.89 6.80
C ILE A 25 10.28 -10.07 5.73
N GLY A 26 10.33 -8.73 5.85
CA GLY A 26 10.97 -7.87 4.87
C GLY A 26 12.46 -8.17 4.62
N PRO A 27 13.31 -8.35 5.64
CA PRO A 27 14.70 -8.81 5.47
C PRO A 27 14.80 -10.19 4.80
N ALA A 28 13.93 -11.14 5.15
CA ALA A 28 13.90 -12.46 4.53
C ALA A 28 13.47 -12.39 3.05
N LEU A 29 12.46 -11.54 2.74
CA LEU A 29 12.01 -11.28 1.38
C LEU A 29 13.18 -10.78 0.50
N LYS A 30 13.92 -9.78 0.96
CA LYS A 30 15.08 -9.23 0.24
C LYS A 30 16.13 -10.31 -0.04
N ARG A 31 16.46 -11.13 0.95
CA ARG A 31 17.40 -12.23 0.79
C ARG A 31 16.91 -13.27 -0.21
N ASN A 32 15.64 -13.68 -0.12
CA ASN A 32 15.06 -14.68 -1.03
C ASN A 32 15.03 -14.15 -2.48
N ILE A 33 14.80 -12.85 -2.69
CA ILE A 33 14.90 -12.21 -4.01
C ILE A 33 16.33 -12.25 -4.52
N ASP A 34 17.32 -11.89 -3.69
CA ASP A 34 18.73 -11.93 -4.09
C ASP A 34 19.16 -13.37 -4.45
N GLU A 35 18.75 -14.37 -3.68
CA GLU A 35 19.01 -15.78 -3.96
C GLU A 35 18.28 -16.25 -5.25
N PHE A 36 17.05 -15.80 -5.50
CA PHE A 36 16.35 -16.10 -6.75
C PHE A 36 17.10 -15.54 -7.96
N LEU A 37 17.54 -14.28 -7.89
CA LEU A 37 18.30 -13.64 -8.97
C LEU A 37 19.62 -14.37 -9.25
N GLN A 38 20.31 -14.80 -8.20
CA GLN A 38 21.54 -15.62 -8.35
C GLN A 38 21.25 -16.94 -9.02
N ALA A 39 20.23 -17.68 -8.56
CA ALA A 39 19.86 -18.99 -9.09
C ALA A 39 19.37 -18.91 -10.53
N LYS A 40 18.51 -17.93 -10.86
CA LYS A 40 17.87 -17.80 -12.18
C LYS A 40 18.80 -17.20 -13.23
N LEU A 41 19.65 -16.23 -12.85
CA LEU A 41 20.47 -15.46 -13.78
C LEU A 41 21.96 -15.78 -13.72
N GLY A 42 22.40 -16.63 -12.79
CA GLY A 42 23.82 -16.98 -12.62
C GLY A 42 24.72 -15.79 -12.21
N VAL A 43 24.16 -14.76 -11.56
CA VAL A 43 24.89 -13.56 -11.16
C VAL A 43 25.50 -13.72 -9.75
N SER A 44 26.51 -12.90 -9.42
CA SER A 44 27.07 -12.87 -8.05
C SER A 44 26.07 -12.27 -7.05
N ALA A 45 26.30 -12.52 -5.75
CA ALA A 45 25.45 -11.98 -4.68
C ALA A 45 25.41 -10.45 -4.69
N GLU A 46 26.54 -9.79 -4.92
CA GLU A 46 26.65 -8.32 -4.99
C GLU A 46 25.82 -7.77 -6.18
N LYS A 47 25.91 -8.45 -7.33
CA LYS A 47 25.15 -8.08 -8.52
C LYS A 47 23.66 -8.31 -8.32
N ALA A 48 23.25 -9.42 -7.70
CA ALA A 48 21.86 -9.70 -7.36
C ALA A 48 21.25 -8.62 -6.45
N ALA A 49 21.96 -8.24 -5.38
CA ALA A 49 21.53 -7.18 -4.48
C ALA A 49 21.38 -5.82 -5.19
N ALA A 50 22.32 -5.46 -6.07
CA ALA A 50 22.26 -4.24 -6.86
C ALA A 50 21.07 -4.29 -7.84
N MET A 51 20.87 -5.41 -8.54
CA MET A 51 19.73 -5.61 -9.46
C MET A 51 18.40 -5.51 -8.73
N ARG A 52 18.23 -6.15 -7.57
CA ARG A 52 17.00 -6.04 -6.78
C ARG A 52 16.63 -4.58 -6.51
N VAL A 53 17.61 -3.77 -6.08
CA VAL A 53 17.39 -2.35 -5.80
C VAL A 53 17.00 -1.58 -7.07
N GLU A 54 17.70 -1.83 -8.18
CA GLU A 54 17.44 -1.16 -9.45
C GLU A 54 16.07 -1.54 -10.03
N LEU A 55 15.75 -2.83 -10.06
CA LEU A 55 14.45 -3.33 -10.54
C LEU A 55 13.28 -2.77 -9.71
N PHE A 56 13.43 -2.72 -8.38
CA PHE A 56 12.43 -2.12 -7.51
C PHE A 56 12.27 -0.62 -7.77
N ARG A 57 13.38 0.10 -7.95
CA ARG A 57 13.36 1.54 -8.22
C ARG A 57 12.68 1.87 -9.55
N SER A 58 13.00 1.11 -10.60
CA SER A 58 12.57 1.39 -11.97
C SER A 58 11.17 0.83 -12.29
N HIS A 59 10.79 -0.30 -11.68
CA HIS A 59 9.58 -1.05 -12.05
C HIS A 59 8.65 -1.34 -10.86
N GLY A 60 8.99 -0.89 -9.64
CA GLY A 60 8.16 -1.07 -8.46
C GLY A 60 8.31 -2.44 -7.77
N SER A 61 8.78 -3.47 -8.48
CA SER A 61 9.15 -4.76 -7.89
C SER A 61 10.22 -5.46 -8.73
N SER A 62 10.94 -6.42 -8.13
CA SER A 62 11.93 -7.21 -8.87
C SER A 62 11.28 -8.08 -9.94
N LEU A 63 10.12 -8.68 -9.66
CA LEU A 63 9.37 -9.47 -10.65
C LEU A 63 8.93 -8.61 -11.84
N ALA A 64 8.34 -7.44 -11.57
CA ALA A 64 7.92 -6.54 -12.63
C ALA A 64 9.10 -6.12 -13.53
N GLY A 65 10.24 -5.83 -12.91
CA GLY A 65 11.45 -5.47 -13.66
C GLY A 65 12.01 -6.64 -14.49
N LEU A 66 12.01 -7.85 -13.96
CA LEU A 66 12.44 -9.03 -14.71
C LEU A 66 11.56 -9.27 -15.94
N ILE A 67 10.24 -9.19 -15.77
CA ILE A 67 9.28 -9.36 -16.88
C ILE A 67 9.47 -8.24 -17.91
N ALA A 68 9.56 -6.98 -17.49
CA ALA A 68 9.73 -5.84 -18.38
C ALA A 68 11.04 -5.89 -19.19
N LEU A 69 12.09 -6.50 -18.63
CA LEU A 69 13.37 -6.72 -19.31
C LEU A 69 13.39 -7.99 -20.18
N GLY A 70 12.26 -8.70 -20.30
CA GLY A 70 12.13 -9.87 -21.14
C GLY A 70 12.71 -11.17 -20.56
N TYR A 71 13.01 -11.21 -19.26
CA TYR A 71 13.42 -12.45 -18.62
C TYR A 71 12.26 -13.46 -18.58
N ASP A 72 12.58 -14.72 -18.83
CA ASP A 72 11.63 -15.82 -18.71
C ASP A 72 11.42 -16.22 -17.26
N VAL A 73 10.51 -15.50 -16.60
CA VAL A 73 10.16 -15.73 -15.19
C VAL A 73 8.64 -15.81 -15.08
N HIS A 74 8.13 -16.96 -14.67
CA HIS A 74 6.71 -17.10 -14.35
C HIS A 74 6.42 -16.52 -12.97
N PRO A 75 5.32 -15.75 -12.75
CA PRO A 75 4.98 -15.22 -11.44
C PRO A 75 4.89 -16.29 -10.35
N ASP A 76 4.30 -17.46 -10.62
CA ASP A 76 4.19 -18.53 -9.64
C ASP A 76 5.57 -19.10 -9.24
N GLU A 77 6.50 -19.25 -10.20
CA GLU A 77 7.87 -19.68 -9.93
C GLU A 77 8.55 -18.68 -8.97
N TYR A 78 8.43 -17.39 -9.29
CA TYR A 78 9.01 -16.32 -8.48
C TYR A 78 8.40 -16.28 -7.08
N HIS A 79 7.07 -16.23 -6.98
CA HIS A 79 6.39 -16.12 -5.69
C HIS A 79 6.59 -17.37 -4.82
N SER A 80 6.53 -18.56 -5.41
CA SER A 80 6.81 -19.81 -4.69
C SER A 80 8.22 -19.82 -4.11
N TYR A 81 9.22 -19.37 -4.87
CA TYR A 81 10.59 -19.26 -4.38
C TYR A 81 10.77 -18.19 -3.31
N VAL A 82 10.26 -16.99 -3.58
CA VAL A 82 10.51 -15.81 -2.76
C VAL A 82 9.62 -15.79 -1.51
N HIS A 83 8.29 -15.97 -1.68
CA HIS A 83 7.34 -15.96 -0.58
C HIS A 83 7.22 -17.32 0.11
N GLY A 84 7.36 -18.42 -0.64
CA GLY A 84 7.24 -19.77 -0.09
C GLY A 84 8.25 -20.10 1.03
N ARG A 85 9.35 -19.36 1.11
CA ARG A 85 10.45 -19.54 2.05
C ARG A 85 10.50 -18.48 3.17
N LEU A 86 9.47 -17.65 3.30
CA LEU A 86 9.41 -16.62 4.34
C LEU A 86 9.20 -17.24 5.74
N PRO A 87 9.77 -16.63 6.78
CA PRO A 87 9.63 -17.09 8.16
C PRO A 87 8.27 -16.65 8.76
N TYR A 88 7.18 -17.26 8.30
CA TYR A 88 5.82 -16.93 8.76
C TYR A 88 5.58 -17.17 10.25
N ASP A 89 6.37 -18.04 10.88
CA ASP A 89 6.36 -18.28 12.32
C ASP A 89 6.69 -17.04 13.15
N ARG A 90 7.26 -16.02 12.53
CA ARG A 90 7.55 -14.71 13.15
C ARG A 90 6.38 -13.73 13.13
N ILE A 91 5.31 -14.06 12.44
CA ILE A 91 4.06 -13.31 12.52
C ILE A 91 3.27 -13.89 13.68
N ASP A 92 3.11 -13.08 14.73
CA ASP A 92 2.33 -13.46 15.90
C ASP A 92 0.82 -13.29 15.65
N ALA A 93 0.02 -14.16 16.24
CA ALA A 93 -1.42 -14.02 16.18
C ALA A 93 -1.89 -12.77 16.96
N ASP A 94 -2.77 -11.98 16.33
CA ASP A 94 -3.34 -10.76 16.92
C ASP A 94 -4.88 -10.84 16.97
N LEU A 95 -5.38 -11.37 18.07
CA LEU A 95 -6.83 -11.46 18.31
C LEU A 95 -7.51 -10.09 18.46
N GLN A 96 -6.76 -9.04 18.82
CA GLN A 96 -7.31 -7.70 18.90
C GLN A 96 -7.51 -7.12 17.50
N LEU A 97 -6.55 -7.34 16.61
CA LEU A 97 -6.68 -7.00 15.18
C LEU A 97 -7.90 -7.71 14.56
N ALA A 98 -8.02 -9.03 14.75
CA ALA A 98 -9.13 -9.80 14.21
C ALA A 98 -10.49 -9.24 14.67
N ARG A 99 -10.64 -8.96 15.96
CA ARG A 99 -11.87 -8.36 16.54
C ARG A 99 -12.12 -6.95 16.01
N MET A 100 -11.07 -6.15 15.88
CA MET A 100 -11.16 -4.78 15.35
C MET A 100 -11.63 -4.80 13.89
N LEU A 101 -11.05 -5.65 13.04
CA LEU A 101 -11.46 -5.80 11.64
C LEU A 101 -12.92 -6.26 11.53
N GLN A 102 -13.34 -7.24 12.34
CA GLN A 102 -14.75 -7.70 12.41
C GLN A 102 -15.71 -6.57 12.83
N SER A 103 -15.25 -5.63 13.65
CA SER A 103 -16.08 -4.52 14.15
C SER A 103 -16.26 -3.38 13.15
N ILE A 104 -15.48 -3.33 12.06
CA ILE A 104 -15.60 -2.32 11.00
C ILE A 104 -16.89 -2.59 10.20
N PRO A 105 -17.87 -1.66 10.21
CA PRO A 105 -19.16 -1.88 9.56
C PRO A 105 -19.18 -1.64 8.06
N GLN A 106 -18.13 -0.98 7.53
CA GLN A 106 -17.96 -0.71 6.10
C GLN A 106 -17.48 -1.95 5.36
N ARG A 107 -17.68 -1.94 4.05
CA ARG A 107 -17.04 -2.88 3.14
C ARG A 107 -15.52 -2.84 3.33
N LYS A 108 -14.91 -4.00 3.49
CA LYS A 108 -13.47 -4.17 3.67
C LYS A 108 -12.89 -4.92 2.49
N VAL A 109 -11.90 -4.34 1.85
CA VAL A 109 -11.18 -4.98 0.75
C VAL A 109 -9.70 -5.06 1.12
N LEU A 110 -9.17 -6.27 1.12
CA LEU A 110 -7.72 -6.45 1.27
C LEU A 110 -7.05 -6.10 -0.06
N PHE A 111 -6.07 -5.20 -0.03
CA PHE A 111 -5.44 -4.66 -1.24
C PHE A 111 -3.91 -4.72 -1.14
N THR A 112 -3.32 -5.81 -1.60
CA THR A 112 -1.89 -6.12 -1.48
C THR A 112 -1.21 -6.30 -2.83
N ASN A 113 0.08 -5.96 -2.90
CA ASN A 113 0.94 -6.30 -4.05
C ASN A 113 1.43 -7.75 -4.01
N SER A 114 1.22 -8.44 -2.90
CA SER A 114 1.65 -9.83 -2.71
C SER A 114 0.71 -10.82 -3.42
N ASP A 115 1.18 -12.02 -3.66
CA ASP A 115 0.39 -13.12 -4.20
C ASP A 115 -0.59 -13.69 -3.17
N ARG A 116 -1.59 -14.41 -3.67
CA ARG A 116 -2.66 -14.99 -2.85
C ARG A 116 -2.14 -16.02 -1.84
N ALA A 117 -1.12 -16.78 -2.18
CA ALA A 117 -0.56 -17.79 -1.29
C ALA A 117 0.13 -17.14 -0.07
N HIS A 118 0.90 -16.07 -0.29
CA HIS A 118 1.49 -15.28 0.78
C HIS A 118 0.39 -14.66 1.67
N MET A 119 -0.58 -14.01 1.05
CA MET A 119 -1.71 -13.40 1.76
C MET A 119 -2.38 -14.40 2.72
N LYS A 120 -2.74 -15.58 2.23
CA LYS A 120 -3.40 -16.60 3.05
C LYS A 120 -2.55 -17.03 4.24
N ARG A 121 -1.26 -17.27 4.02
CA ARG A 121 -0.33 -17.65 5.10
C ARG A 121 -0.18 -16.55 6.14
N ALA A 122 -0.08 -15.29 5.70
CA ALA A 122 0.03 -14.15 6.62
C ALA A 122 -1.24 -13.98 7.46
N LEU A 123 -2.42 -14.06 6.86
CA LEU A 123 -3.71 -14.00 7.57
C LEU A 123 -3.89 -15.16 8.56
N GLU A 124 -3.54 -16.38 8.15
CA GLU A 124 -3.56 -17.57 9.03
C GLU A 124 -2.70 -17.36 10.28
N ARG A 125 -1.49 -16.85 10.10
CA ARG A 125 -0.58 -16.55 11.22
C ARG A 125 -1.10 -15.45 12.12
N LEU A 126 -1.70 -14.41 11.55
CA LEU A 126 -2.35 -13.33 12.31
C LEU A 126 -3.60 -13.80 13.07
N GLY A 127 -4.16 -14.96 12.74
CA GLY A 127 -5.44 -15.42 13.27
C GLY A 127 -6.63 -14.61 12.73
N VAL A 128 -6.50 -14.07 11.53
CA VAL A 128 -7.54 -13.30 10.82
C VAL A 128 -8.15 -14.19 9.74
N ASP A 129 -9.45 -14.44 9.82
CA ASP A 129 -10.19 -15.16 8.78
C ASP A 129 -10.30 -14.30 7.52
N GLU A 130 -9.98 -14.87 6.34
CA GLU A 130 -10.14 -14.19 5.05
C GLU A 130 -11.58 -13.69 4.86
N ALA A 131 -12.59 -14.40 5.40
CA ALA A 131 -14.00 -14.04 5.34
C ALA A 131 -14.34 -12.69 6.05
N VAL A 132 -13.42 -12.12 6.81
CA VAL A 132 -13.55 -10.76 7.36
C VAL A 132 -13.55 -9.71 6.26
N PHE A 133 -12.88 -10.00 5.14
CA PHE A 133 -12.84 -9.12 3.97
C PHE A 133 -13.95 -9.49 2.99
N ASP A 134 -14.64 -8.49 2.47
CA ASP A 134 -15.69 -8.65 1.46
C ASP A 134 -15.09 -9.02 0.08
N ASP A 135 -13.85 -8.57 -0.17
CA ASP A 135 -13.09 -8.89 -1.38
C ASP A 135 -11.58 -8.81 -1.14
N VAL A 136 -10.82 -9.38 -2.08
CA VAL A 136 -9.36 -9.36 -2.11
C VAL A 136 -8.85 -8.89 -3.46
N VAL A 137 -7.97 -7.90 -3.46
CA VAL A 137 -7.17 -7.46 -4.59
C VAL A 137 -5.71 -7.81 -4.29
N CYS A 138 -5.18 -8.80 -4.98
CA CYS A 138 -3.81 -9.30 -4.84
C CYS A 138 -3.11 -9.32 -6.19
N PHE A 139 -1.88 -9.81 -6.25
CA PHE A 139 -1.09 -9.82 -7.48
C PHE A 139 -1.85 -10.45 -8.65
N GLU A 140 -2.45 -11.62 -8.46
CA GLU A 140 -3.17 -12.36 -9.51
C GLU A 140 -4.43 -11.61 -10.00
N THR A 141 -5.15 -10.96 -9.08
CA THR A 141 -6.33 -10.16 -9.44
C THR A 141 -5.99 -8.91 -10.23
N MET A 142 -4.83 -8.30 -9.98
CA MET A 142 -4.35 -7.15 -10.74
C MET A 142 -3.72 -7.55 -12.08
N ASN A 143 -3.21 -8.78 -12.19
CA ASN A 143 -2.42 -9.24 -13.33
C ASN A 143 -2.94 -10.57 -13.91
N PRO A 144 -4.24 -10.75 -14.21
CA PRO A 144 -4.76 -12.01 -14.72
C PRO A 144 -4.14 -12.40 -16.08
N HIS A 145 -3.69 -11.41 -16.86
CA HIS A 145 -3.03 -11.59 -18.13
C HIS A 145 -1.63 -12.25 -18.03
N LEU A 146 -1.04 -12.32 -16.84
CA LEU A 146 0.24 -13.02 -16.62
C LEU A 146 0.08 -14.51 -16.38
N PHE A 147 -1.16 -15.01 -16.35
CA PHE A 147 -1.51 -16.40 -16.07
C PHE A 147 -2.30 -17.01 -17.24
N GLY A 148 -2.17 -18.32 -17.42
CA GLY A 148 -2.90 -19.05 -18.46
C GLY A 148 -2.20 -19.13 -19.80
N GLU A 149 -2.85 -19.87 -20.73
CA GLU A 149 -2.30 -20.23 -22.05
C GLU A 149 -2.05 -19.03 -22.98
N ALA A 150 -2.88 -17.98 -22.88
CA ALA A 150 -2.74 -16.76 -23.69
C ALA A 150 -1.38 -16.09 -23.54
N ARG A 151 -0.76 -16.15 -22.36
CA ARG A 151 0.58 -15.62 -22.11
C ARG A 151 1.66 -16.39 -22.89
N GLU A 152 1.53 -17.71 -22.97
CA GLU A 152 2.50 -18.54 -23.67
C GLU A 152 2.44 -18.28 -25.18
N GLU A 153 1.25 -18.05 -25.72
CA GLU A 153 1.04 -17.72 -27.13
C GLU A 153 1.58 -16.34 -27.48
N GLU A 154 1.31 -15.30 -26.69
CA GLU A 154 1.84 -13.94 -26.89
C GLU A 154 3.36 -13.92 -26.82
N ARG A 155 3.96 -14.65 -25.89
CA ARG A 155 5.40 -14.76 -25.76
C ARG A 155 6.05 -15.48 -26.94
N ALA A 156 5.44 -16.54 -27.41
CA ALA A 156 5.88 -17.28 -28.59
C ALA A 156 5.79 -16.44 -29.87
N ALA A 157 4.86 -15.50 -29.92
CA ALA A 157 4.69 -14.56 -31.04
C ALA A 157 5.68 -13.37 -31.01
N GLY A 158 6.53 -13.24 -29.99
CA GLY A 158 7.53 -12.17 -29.88
C GLY A 158 6.92 -10.79 -29.60
N GLY A 159 5.76 -10.75 -28.93
CA GLY A 159 5.12 -9.51 -28.48
C GLY A 159 5.93 -8.75 -27.41
N ASP A 160 5.56 -7.50 -27.17
CA ASP A 160 6.16 -6.68 -26.10
C ASP A 160 5.97 -7.35 -24.73
N PRO A 161 6.93 -7.18 -23.80
CA PRO A 161 6.78 -7.70 -22.46
C PRO A 161 5.50 -7.18 -21.78
N PRO A 162 4.73 -8.03 -21.11
CA PRO A 162 3.49 -7.60 -20.46
C PRO A 162 3.78 -6.64 -19.32
N VAL A 163 2.90 -5.64 -19.15
CA VAL A 163 2.99 -4.67 -18.06
C VAL A 163 2.46 -5.30 -16.78
N VAL A 164 3.27 -5.26 -15.72
CA VAL A 164 2.86 -5.71 -14.37
C VAL A 164 2.21 -4.56 -13.61
N VAL A 165 0.98 -4.77 -13.18
CA VAL A 165 0.18 -3.79 -12.44
C VAL A 165 0.36 -4.01 -10.94
N LEU A 166 0.92 -3.00 -10.25
CA LEU A 166 1.18 -3.00 -8.81
C LEU A 166 1.01 -1.60 -8.24
N LYS A 167 0.61 -1.47 -6.96
CA LYS A 167 0.73 -0.20 -6.23
C LYS A 167 2.19 0.27 -6.29
N PRO A 168 2.48 1.55 -6.53
CA PRO A 168 1.60 2.73 -6.56
C PRO A 168 1.04 3.10 -7.95
N SER A 169 1.01 2.22 -8.94
CA SER A 169 0.49 2.60 -10.27
C SER A 169 -0.97 3.02 -10.22
N VAL A 170 -1.36 3.93 -11.12
CA VAL A 170 -2.75 4.39 -11.26
C VAL A 170 -3.67 3.19 -11.53
N ASP A 171 -3.26 2.27 -12.40
CA ASP A 171 -4.05 1.10 -12.76
C ASP A 171 -4.32 0.19 -11.56
N ALA A 172 -3.34 0.02 -10.66
CA ALA A 172 -3.54 -0.74 -9.42
C ALA A 172 -4.56 -0.06 -8.50
N ILE A 173 -4.45 1.26 -8.29
CA ILE A 173 -5.42 1.99 -7.45
C ILE A 173 -6.82 1.95 -8.08
N VAL A 174 -6.92 2.09 -9.41
CA VAL A 174 -8.19 1.96 -10.14
C VAL A 174 -8.76 0.54 -10.01
N ALA A 175 -7.93 -0.50 -10.06
CA ALA A 175 -8.37 -1.89 -9.82
C ALA A 175 -8.95 -2.05 -8.40
N GLY A 176 -8.26 -1.53 -7.37
CA GLY A 176 -8.76 -1.51 -6.00
C GLY A 176 -10.09 -0.76 -5.87
N LEU A 177 -10.22 0.42 -6.47
CA LEU A 177 -11.46 1.20 -6.47
C LEU A 177 -12.61 0.51 -7.20
N ARG A 178 -12.33 -0.18 -8.32
CA ARG A 178 -13.32 -0.93 -9.07
C ARG A 178 -13.89 -2.09 -8.23
N VAL A 179 -13.04 -2.81 -7.52
CA VAL A 179 -13.47 -3.86 -6.60
C VAL A 179 -14.21 -3.28 -5.40
N ALA A 180 -13.73 -2.16 -4.83
CA ALA A 180 -14.43 -1.46 -3.76
C ALA A 180 -15.86 -1.06 -4.14
N GLY A 181 -16.10 -0.71 -5.41
CA GLY A 181 -17.42 -0.33 -5.92
C GLY A 181 -17.99 0.94 -5.29
N THR A 182 -17.14 1.82 -4.76
CA THR A 182 -17.52 3.00 -3.99
C THR A 182 -16.88 4.27 -4.54
N ASN A 183 -17.41 5.43 -4.14
CA ASN A 183 -16.81 6.72 -4.49
C ASN A 183 -15.42 6.84 -3.85
N PRO A 184 -14.36 7.24 -4.59
CA PRO A 184 -13.02 7.43 -4.05
C PRO A 184 -12.99 8.29 -2.77
N ARG A 185 -13.75 9.39 -2.72
CA ARG A 185 -13.81 10.29 -1.56
C ARG A 185 -14.45 9.67 -0.32
N ARG A 186 -15.19 8.55 -0.50
CA ARG A 186 -15.80 7.76 0.57
C ARG A 186 -15.08 6.44 0.81
N THR A 187 -13.91 6.27 0.20
CA THR A 187 -13.03 5.12 0.38
C THR A 187 -11.81 5.53 1.20
N LEU A 188 -11.60 4.85 2.32
CA LEU A 188 -10.41 5.01 3.16
C LEU A 188 -9.37 3.97 2.74
N PHE A 189 -8.16 4.41 2.42
CA PHE A 189 -7.03 3.55 2.06
C PHE A 189 -5.95 3.61 3.14
N LEU A 190 -5.62 2.45 3.71
CA LEU A 190 -4.58 2.25 4.72
C LEU A 190 -3.41 1.48 4.11
N ASP A 191 -2.21 2.02 4.21
CA ASP A 191 -0.98 1.43 3.64
C ASP A 191 0.23 1.98 4.41
N ASP A 192 1.34 1.25 4.49
CA ASP A 192 2.59 1.68 5.15
C ASP A 192 3.49 2.50 4.21
N SER A 193 3.26 2.40 2.89
CA SER A 193 4.05 3.03 1.85
C SER A 193 3.56 4.44 1.53
N GLU A 194 4.40 5.44 1.77
CA GLU A 194 4.11 6.83 1.38
C GLU A 194 3.81 6.98 -0.12
N ARG A 195 4.45 6.17 -0.98
CA ARG A 195 4.22 6.17 -2.42
C ARG A 195 2.82 5.68 -2.78
N ASN A 196 2.35 4.62 -2.11
CA ASN A 196 1.00 4.08 -2.31
C ASN A 196 -0.04 5.07 -1.81
N ILE A 197 0.19 5.67 -0.64
CA ILE A 197 -0.66 6.71 -0.05
C ILE A 197 -0.76 7.92 -1.00
N ALA A 198 0.35 8.39 -1.54
CA ALA A 198 0.36 9.50 -2.50
C ALA A 198 -0.46 9.19 -3.77
N ALA A 199 -0.31 7.98 -4.32
CA ALA A 199 -1.08 7.54 -5.47
C ALA A 199 -2.59 7.46 -5.17
N GLY A 200 -2.97 6.89 -4.02
CA GLY A 200 -4.37 6.87 -3.57
C GLY A 200 -4.95 8.27 -3.40
N LYS A 201 -4.19 9.17 -2.77
CA LYS A 201 -4.59 10.58 -2.57
C LYS A 201 -4.82 11.31 -3.89
N ALA A 202 -3.93 11.10 -4.87
CA ALA A 202 -4.04 11.72 -6.20
C ALA A 202 -5.33 11.30 -6.92
N LEU A 203 -5.86 10.11 -6.64
CA LEU A 203 -7.13 9.60 -7.17
C LEU A 203 -8.34 9.91 -6.29
N GLY A 204 -8.16 10.72 -5.24
CA GLY A 204 -9.22 11.25 -4.40
C GLY A 204 -9.63 10.37 -3.22
N LEU A 205 -8.88 9.32 -2.91
CA LEU A 205 -9.10 8.52 -1.70
C LEU A 205 -8.79 9.33 -0.44
N ARG A 206 -9.46 8.96 0.66
CA ARG A 206 -9.01 9.33 2.00
C ARG A 206 -7.89 8.35 2.39
N THR A 207 -6.84 8.86 2.97
CA THR A 207 -5.60 8.10 3.14
C THR A 207 -5.11 8.06 4.57
N ALA A 208 -4.62 6.90 5.00
CA ALA A 208 -4.06 6.68 6.33
C ALA A 208 -2.72 5.94 6.22
N LEU A 209 -1.64 6.64 6.57
CA LEU A 209 -0.29 6.08 6.61
C LEU A 209 -0.10 5.29 7.90
N VAL A 210 0.21 3.99 7.78
CA VAL A 210 0.42 3.08 8.91
C VAL A 210 1.91 2.94 9.23
N GLY A 211 2.25 2.67 10.48
CA GLY A 211 3.64 2.53 10.93
C GLY A 211 4.36 3.85 11.18
N LYS A 212 3.68 4.99 11.11
CA LYS A 212 4.24 6.34 11.32
C LYS A 212 3.45 7.13 12.35
N ARG A 213 4.15 7.96 13.15
CA ARG A 213 3.52 8.86 14.13
C ARG A 213 3.16 10.21 13.54
N VAL A 214 3.82 10.59 12.46
CA VAL A 214 3.64 11.90 11.82
C VAL A 214 3.07 11.70 10.42
N ARG A 215 2.08 12.49 10.07
CA ARG A 215 1.47 12.47 8.73
C ARG A 215 2.48 12.95 7.69
N SER A 216 2.53 12.26 6.56
CA SER A 216 3.09 12.82 5.34
C SER A 216 2.14 13.87 4.75
N LYS A 217 2.61 14.63 3.77
CA LYS A 217 1.80 15.63 3.07
C LYS A 217 0.55 15.02 2.41
N GLU A 218 0.65 13.79 1.96
CA GLU A 218 -0.40 13.07 1.22
C GLU A 218 -1.31 12.24 2.12
N ALA A 219 -0.99 12.08 3.41
CA ALA A 219 -1.80 11.30 4.34
C ALA A 219 -2.80 12.18 5.09
N ASP A 220 -4.08 11.84 5.04
CA ASP A 220 -5.12 12.47 5.88
C ASP A 220 -4.94 12.08 7.34
N TYR A 221 -4.50 10.84 7.61
CA TYR A 221 -4.26 10.29 8.94
C TYR A 221 -2.89 9.61 9.01
N ALA A 222 -2.33 9.51 10.22
CA ALA A 222 -1.16 8.69 10.51
C ALA A 222 -1.44 7.81 11.74
N LEU A 223 -1.12 6.53 11.61
CA LEU A 223 -1.27 5.55 12.66
C LEU A 223 0.09 4.93 12.99
N GLU A 224 0.48 4.93 14.25
CA GLU A 224 1.71 4.23 14.68
C GLU A 224 1.66 2.70 14.47
N SER A 225 0.44 2.15 14.45
CA SER A 225 0.12 0.79 14.07
C SER A 225 -1.35 0.69 13.71
N ILE A 226 -1.77 -0.39 13.05
CA ILE A 226 -3.16 -0.65 12.72
C ILE A 226 -4.05 -0.71 13.96
N GLY A 227 -3.51 -1.15 15.12
CA GLY A 227 -4.22 -1.18 16.39
C GLY A 227 -4.69 0.20 16.90
N ALA A 228 -4.08 1.29 16.39
CA ALA A 228 -4.51 2.66 16.71
C ALA A 228 -5.73 3.13 15.90
N LEU A 229 -6.23 2.33 14.94
CA LEU A 229 -7.27 2.74 14.00
C LEU A 229 -8.51 3.31 14.68
N ARG A 230 -9.03 2.63 15.70
CA ARG A 230 -10.25 3.06 16.40
C ARG A 230 -10.08 4.38 17.15
N ARG A 231 -8.88 4.66 17.64
CA ARG A 231 -8.55 5.90 18.34
C ARG A 231 -8.33 7.06 17.38
N VAL A 232 -7.70 6.81 16.23
CA VAL A 232 -7.29 7.86 15.28
C VAL A 232 -8.40 8.19 14.29
N ILE A 233 -9.20 7.19 13.89
CA ILE A 233 -10.28 7.35 12.89
C ILE A 233 -11.60 6.78 13.45
N PRO A 234 -12.13 7.33 14.56
CA PRO A 234 -13.37 6.83 15.18
C PRO A 234 -14.58 6.99 14.25
N GLU A 235 -14.51 7.86 13.24
CA GLU A 235 -15.56 8.09 12.24
C GLU A 235 -15.89 6.82 11.43
N ILE A 236 -15.01 5.83 11.36
CA ILE A 236 -15.30 4.51 10.79
C ILE A 236 -16.52 3.89 11.51
N TRP A 237 -16.65 4.06 12.81
CA TRP A 237 -17.76 3.53 13.63
C TRP A 237 -18.91 4.53 13.83
N GLY A 238 -18.91 5.65 13.09
CA GLY A 238 -19.94 6.68 13.19
C GLY A 238 -19.85 7.54 14.45
N VAL A 239 -18.74 7.46 15.18
CA VAL A 239 -18.47 8.35 16.32
C VAL A 239 -17.82 9.61 15.77
N ALA A 240 -18.40 10.79 16.04
CA ALA A 240 -17.76 12.07 15.72
C ALA A 240 -16.39 12.12 16.43
N GLY A 241 -15.33 12.40 15.68
CA GLY A 241 -14.00 12.59 16.26
C GLY A 241 -14.08 13.69 17.31
N GLY A 242 -13.79 13.36 18.57
CA GLY A 242 -13.66 14.38 19.63
C GLY A 242 -12.61 15.38 19.18
N GLU A 243 -12.97 16.66 19.27
CA GLU A 243 -12.03 17.75 19.05
C GLU A 243 -10.79 17.49 19.91
N SER A 244 -9.65 17.33 19.25
CA SER A 244 -8.35 17.40 19.92
C SER A 244 -8.33 18.73 20.63
N GLU A 245 -8.31 18.74 21.97
CA GLU A 245 -8.11 19.91 22.80
C GLU A 245 -6.92 20.69 22.25
N ARG A 246 -7.21 21.75 21.51
CA ARG A 246 -6.27 22.83 21.31
C ARG A 246 -6.14 23.48 22.67
N SER A 247 -5.04 23.26 23.35
CA SER A 247 -4.62 24.05 24.48
C SER A 247 -4.48 25.48 24.00
N ASP A 248 -5.54 26.24 24.25
CA ASP A 248 -5.61 27.68 24.07
C ASP A 248 -4.78 28.32 25.20
N HIS A 249 -3.55 28.64 24.88
CA HIS A 249 -2.81 29.63 25.67
C HIS A 249 -3.18 30.99 25.14
N SER A 250 -4.21 31.54 25.77
CA SER A 250 -4.51 32.96 25.69
C SER A 250 -3.30 33.77 26.17
N MET A 251 -2.70 34.53 25.27
CA MET A 251 -1.99 35.75 25.66
C MET A 251 -2.49 36.91 24.82
N ASP A 252 -3.14 37.76 25.56
CA ASP A 252 -3.28 39.22 25.48
C ASP A 252 -3.36 39.90 24.10
N LYS A 253 -4.47 40.60 24.01
CA LYS A 253 -4.76 41.69 23.09
C LYS A 253 -3.80 42.87 23.31
N MET A 254 -3.25 43.40 22.21
CA MET A 254 -3.11 44.85 22.03
C MET A 254 -3.09 45.23 20.54
N PRO A 255 -3.36 46.50 20.14
CA PRO A 255 -4.33 46.81 19.11
C PRO A 255 -3.72 47.24 17.76
N MET A 256 -4.65 47.37 16.79
CA MET A 256 -4.48 47.90 15.45
C MET A 256 -3.56 49.11 15.30
N ARG A 257 -2.76 49.15 14.27
CA ARG A 257 -2.60 50.34 13.40
C ARG A 257 -2.43 49.92 11.95
N SER A 258 -3.34 50.46 11.16
CA SER A 258 -3.30 50.58 9.71
C SER A 258 -2.09 51.37 9.25
N ASP A 259 -1.44 51.01 8.18
CA ASP A 259 -1.16 51.96 7.10
C ASP A 259 -0.81 51.24 5.81
N LEU A 260 -1.42 51.78 4.83
CA LEU A 260 -1.47 51.51 3.43
C LEU A 260 -0.15 51.80 2.69
N ASP A 261 -0.06 51.13 1.52
CA ASP A 261 0.55 51.63 0.28
C ASP A 261 2.07 51.75 0.18
N SER A 262 2.58 50.98 -0.73
CA SER A 262 3.08 51.46 -2.04
C SER A 262 4.14 50.52 -2.58
N ILE A 263 3.90 50.10 -3.73
CA ILE A 263 4.37 50.40 -5.11
C ILE A 263 5.07 49.21 -5.76
N ILE A 264 4.39 48.81 -6.74
CA ILE A 264 4.75 48.08 -7.96
C ILE A 264 5.95 48.72 -8.66
N GLN A 265 6.91 47.96 -9.20
CA GLN A 265 7.19 47.96 -10.65
C GLN A 265 8.24 46.91 -11.03
N PRO A 266 8.16 46.36 -12.24
CA PRO A 266 9.04 45.30 -12.75
C PRO A 266 10.23 45.88 -13.51
N THR A 267 11.39 45.24 -13.46
CA THR A 267 12.47 45.50 -14.38
C THR A 267 12.85 44.24 -15.15
N SER A 268 12.52 44.26 -16.43
CA SER A 268 13.15 43.52 -17.48
C SER A 268 14.57 44.02 -17.68
N ILE A 269 15.56 43.15 -17.83
CA ILE A 269 16.78 43.39 -18.56
C ILE A 269 17.22 42.13 -19.30
N GLN A 270 17.36 42.33 -20.59
CA GLN A 270 18.12 41.60 -21.56
C GLN A 270 19.62 41.52 -21.21
N ALA A 271 20.23 40.45 -21.54
CA ALA A 271 21.36 40.22 -22.42
C ALA A 271 21.83 38.76 -22.22
#